data_a2ee48fc759a795cd8f3fb44185f1ff3
#
_entry.id   a2ee48fc759a795cd8f3fb44185f1ff3
#
_cell.length_a   1.000
_cell.length_b   1.000
_cell.length_c   1.000
_cell.angle_alpha   90.00
_cell.angle_beta   90.00
_cell.angle_gamma   90.00
#
_symmetry.space_group_name_H-M   'P 1'
#
loop_
_entity.id
_entity.type
_entity.pdbx_description
1 polymer ?
#
loop_
_entity_poly.entity_id
_entity_poly.type
_entity_poly.pdbx_seq_one_letter_code
_entity_poly.pdbx_strand_id
1 'polypeptide(L)'
;MPTPEQNRPGPPAHTPDAPARTPEVPAHTLDADRSDPSYRAWLKEAVRQVQADANRSADTHLLRFPLPAHWDVHLYLKDESTHPTGSLKHRLARSLFLYALCNGWIRPGAPVVEASSGSTAVSEAYFARLIGVPFIAVMPRSTSREKCRLIEFQGGRCHFVDDPRTVYAESARLAAETGGHYMDQFTYAERATDWRGNNNIAESIYQQLREERYPEPA
;
A
#
# COMPACT_ATOMS: atom_id res chain seq x y z
N MET A 1 45.67 -38.39 3.25
CA MET A 1 45.73 -37.28 2.29
C MET A 1 44.33 -36.86 1.97
N PRO A 2 43.83 -35.70 2.42
CA PRO A 2 42.52 -35.18 2.03
C PRO A 2 42.65 -34.41 0.71
N THR A 3 41.70 -34.62 -0.20
CA THR A 3 41.53 -33.96 -1.49
C THR A 3 41.12 -32.49 -1.33
N PRO A 4 41.62 -31.59 -2.17
CA PRO A 4 41.24 -30.18 -2.08
C PRO A 4 39.82 -29.92 -2.62
N GLU A 5 39.00 -29.33 -1.81
CA GLU A 5 37.65 -28.86 -2.12
C GLU A 5 37.75 -27.61 -3.03
N GLN A 6 37.18 -27.72 -4.21
CA GLN A 6 37.20 -26.69 -5.23
C GLN A 6 36.33 -25.50 -4.81
N ASN A 7 37.03 -24.38 -4.64
CA ASN A 7 36.45 -23.03 -4.44
C ASN A 7 35.65 -22.62 -5.70
N ARG A 8 34.32 -22.78 -5.71
CA ARG A 8 33.44 -22.23 -6.75
C ARG A 8 33.05 -20.81 -6.34
N PRO A 9 33.28 -19.82 -7.19
CA PRO A 9 32.73 -18.47 -6.94
C PRO A 9 31.19 -18.55 -6.96
N GLY A 10 30.56 -17.97 -5.93
CA GLY A 10 29.11 -17.80 -5.87
C GLY A 10 28.60 -16.91 -7.01
N PRO A 11 27.32 -17.04 -7.39
CA PRO A 11 26.73 -16.20 -8.42
C PRO A 11 26.82 -14.71 -8.01
N PRO A 12 27.02 -13.80 -8.98
CA PRO A 12 27.10 -12.38 -8.69
C PRO A 12 25.81 -11.90 -8.04
N ALA A 13 25.95 -11.08 -6.99
CA ALA A 13 24.84 -10.44 -6.32
C ALA A 13 24.05 -9.58 -7.34
N HIS A 14 22.80 -9.94 -7.59
CA HIS A 14 21.87 -9.13 -8.35
C HIS A 14 21.59 -7.86 -7.52
N THR A 15 22.21 -6.76 -7.88
CA THR A 15 21.71 -5.43 -7.51
C THR A 15 20.43 -5.23 -8.29
N PRO A 16 19.24 -5.06 -7.63
CA PRO A 16 18.05 -4.70 -8.35
C PRO A 16 18.25 -3.33 -8.99
N ASP A 17 18.04 -3.24 -10.30
CA ASP A 17 17.96 -1.95 -10.99
C ASP A 17 16.97 -1.06 -10.24
N ALA A 18 17.40 0.16 -9.92
CA ALA A 18 16.55 1.12 -9.24
C ALA A 18 15.25 1.31 -10.04
N PRO A 19 14.06 1.23 -9.41
CA PRO A 19 12.80 1.40 -10.11
C PRO A 19 12.81 2.74 -10.86
N ALA A 20 12.31 2.72 -12.11
CA ALA A 20 12.15 3.92 -12.93
C ALA A 20 11.39 4.97 -12.11
N ARG A 21 12.00 6.13 -11.88
CA ARG A 21 11.35 7.22 -11.14
C ARG A 21 10.07 7.60 -11.86
N THR A 22 8.98 7.70 -11.12
CA THR A 22 7.73 8.28 -11.62
C THR A 22 8.06 9.65 -12.21
N PRO A 23 7.68 9.94 -13.47
CA PRO A 23 7.94 11.27 -14.05
C PRO A 23 7.30 12.33 -13.15
N GLU A 24 8.11 13.27 -12.67
CA GLU A 24 7.62 14.40 -11.90
C GLU A 24 6.69 15.21 -12.78
N VAL A 25 5.44 15.36 -12.36
CA VAL A 25 4.49 16.26 -13.03
C VAL A 25 5.03 17.68 -12.90
N PRO A 26 5.14 18.45 -13.99
CA PRO A 26 5.68 19.79 -13.94
C PRO A 26 4.96 20.65 -12.91
N ALA A 27 5.69 21.33 -12.04
CA ALA A 27 5.13 22.09 -10.90
C ALA A 27 4.05 23.11 -11.33
N HIS A 28 4.18 23.74 -12.49
CA HIS A 28 3.20 24.70 -13.02
C HIS A 28 1.83 24.08 -13.36
N THR A 29 1.79 22.80 -13.75
CA THR A 29 0.53 22.10 -14.01
C THR A 29 -0.20 21.76 -12.70
N LEU A 30 0.56 21.47 -11.65
CA LEU A 30 0.01 21.20 -10.31
C LEU A 30 -0.61 22.46 -9.68
N ASP A 31 -0.02 23.63 -9.90
CA ASP A 31 -0.48 24.90 -9.30
C ASP A 31 -1.78 25.40 -9.92
N ALA A 32 -1.96 25.24 -11.23
CA ALA A 32 -3.21 25.63 -11.91
C ALA A 32 -4.42 24.83 -11.40
N ASP A 33 -4.28 23.51 -11.27
CA ASP A 33 -5.33 22.64 -10.73
C ASP A 33 -5.64 22.92 -9.26
N ARG A 34 -4.62 23.21 -8.46
CA ARG A 34 -4.77 23.52 -7.02
C ARG A 34 -5.53 24.80 -6.75
N SER A 35 -5.56 25.75 -7.67
CA SER A 35 -6.34 26.98 -7.55
C SER A 35 -7.81 26.80 -7.94
N ASP A 36 -8.17 25.76 -8.70
CA ASP A 36 -9.54 25.48 -9.12
C ASP A 36 -10.44 25.15 -7.90
N PRO A 37 -11.53 25.90 -7.68
CA PRO A 37 -12.46 25.64 -6.59
C PRO A 37 -13.11 24.26 -6.64
N SER A 38 -13.37 23.70 -7.84
CA SER A 38 -13.97 22.38 -8.01
C SER A 38 -13.02 21.28 -7.60
N TYR A 39 -11.75 21.39 -7.98
CA TYR A 39 -10.69 20.47 -7.54
C TYR A 39 -10.51 20.52 -6.02
N ARG A 40 -10.50 21.72 -5.41
CA ARG A 40 -10.37 21.88 -3.95
C ARG A 40 -11.56 21.24 -3.21
N ALA A 41 -12.77 21.40 -3.71
CA ALA A 41 -13.96 20.80 -3.13
C ALA A 41 -13.88 19.27 -3.17
N TRP A 42 -13.52 18.71 -4.32
CA TRP A 42 -13.30 17.27 -4.50
C TRP A 42 -12.19 16.76 -3.58
N LEU A 43 -11.02 17.42 -3.55
CA LEU A 43 -9.89 17.03 -2.72
C LEU A 43 -10.26 17.02 -1.23
N LYS A 44 -10.94 18.06 -0.75
CA LYS A 44 -11.41 18.13 0.63
C LYS A 44 -12.34 16.96 0.96
N GLU A 45 -13.24 16.61 0.06
CA GLU A 45 -14.17 15.51 0.25
C GLU A 45 -13.45 14.16 0.18
N ALA A 46 -12.52 13.96 -0.77
CA ALA A 46 -11.74 12.74 -0.88
C ALA A 46 -10.91 12.49 0.40
N VAL A 47 -10.21 13.49 0.90
CA VAL A 47 -9.46 13.40 2.18
C VAL A 47 -10.40 13.08 3.34
N ARG A 48 -11.56 13.76 3.41
CA ARG A 48 -12.56 13.50 4.45
C ARG A 48 -13.05 12.06 4.41
N GLN A 49 -13.31 11.51 3.23
CA GLN A 49 -13.79 10.13 3.07
C GLN A 49 -12.73 9.11 3.53
N VAL A 50 -11.47 9.31 3.15
CA VAL A 50 -10.38 8.42 3.56
C VAL A 50 -10.15 8.47 5.08
N GLN A 51 -10.23 9.66 5.69
CA GLN A 51 -10.13 9.81 7.15
C GLN A 51 -11.35 9.23 7.88
N ALA A 52 -12.56 9.44 7.35
CA ALA A 52 -13.77 8.91 7.94
C ALA A 52 -13.82 7.38 7.92
N ASP A 53 -13.20 6.75 6.92
CA ASP A 53 -13.06 5.29 6.87
C ASP A 53 -12.32 4.77 8.10
N ALA A 54 -11.20 5.37 8.45
CA ALA A 54 -10.44 5.01 9.65
C ALA A 54 -11.21 5.25 10.96
N ASN A 55 -12.01 6.31 11.01
CA ASN A 55 -12.77 6.66 12.22
C ASN A 55 -14.04 5.81 12.43
N ARG A 56 -14.53 5.15 11.37
CA ARG A 56 -15.71 4.27 11.47
C ARG A 56 -15.40 2.94 12.13
N SER A 57 -14.17 2.49 12.11
CA SER A 57 -13.75 1.28 12.79
C SER A 57 -12.86 1.63 13.97
N ALA A 58 -13.11 1.01 15.12
CA ALA A 58 -12.10 0.94 16.18
C ALA A 58 -10.84 0.27 15.61
N ASP A 59 -9.73 0.38 16.32
CA ASP A 59 -8.50 -0.30 15.92
C ASP A 59 -8.71 -1.84 15.84
N THR A 60 -7.83 -2.51 15.12
CA THR A 60 -7.81 -3.97 15.01
C THR A 60 -7.52 -4.62 16.36
N HIS A 61 -7.95 -5.87 16.52
CA HIS A 61 -7.82 -6.56 17.80
C HIS A 61 -6.37 -6.97 18.09
N LEU A 62 -5.99 -6.87 19.38
CA LEU A 62 -4.79 -7.47 19.93
C LEU A 62 -5.22 -8.70 20.75
N LEU A 63 -4.95 -9.90 20.23
CA LEU A 63 -5.40 -11.16 20.80
C LEU A 63 -4.28 -11.78 21.65
N ARG A 64 -4.57 -12.03 22.92
CA ARG A 64 -3.63 -12.78 23.76
C ARG A 64 -3.69 -14.27 23.42
N PHE A 65 -2.55 -14.82 23.00
CA PHE A 65 -2.44 -16.25 22.71
C PHE A 65 -2.05 -17.02 23.98
N PRO A 66 -2.79 -18.09 24.36
CA PRO A 66 -2.51 -18.84 25.58
C PRO A 66 -1.22 -19.64 25.41
N LEU A 67 -0.25 -19.38 26.29
CA LEU A 67 0.97 -20.17 26.42
C LEU A 67 1.01 -20.86 27.79
N PRO A 68 1.82 -21.95 27.95
CA PRO A 68 2.05 -22.58 29.24
C PRO A 68 2.57 -21.59 30.27
N ALA A 69 1.95 -21.52 31.46
CA ALA A 69 2.27 -20.54 32.50
C ALA A 69 3.74 -20.56 32.93
N HIS A 70 4.40 -21.75 32.89
CA HIS A 70 5.80 -21.90 33.30
C HIS A 70 6.81 -21.27 32.32
N TRP A 71 6.37 -20.81 31.12
CA TRP A 71 7.24 -20.10 30.18
C TRP A 71 7.44 -18.63 30.58
N ASP A 72 6.56 -18.08 31.43
CA ASP A 72 6.54 -16.65 31.82
C ASP A 72 6.65 -15.69 30.61
N VAL A 73 5.96 -16.04 29.55
CA VAL A 73 5.90 -15.26 28.28
C VAL A 73 4.44 -14.93 27.99
N HIS A 74 4.18 -13.69 27.63
CA HIS A 74 2.90 -13.26 27.08
C HIS A 74 3.03 -13.06 25.58
N LEU A 75 2.30 -13.88 24.79
CA LEU A 75 2.25 -13.76 23.34
C LEU A 75 0.96 -13.06 22.91
N TYR A 76 1.10 -12.06 22.06
CA TYR A 76 -0.01 -11.35 21.46
C TYR A 76 0.03 -11.43 19.94
N LEU A 77 -1.14 -11.55 19.33
CA LEU A 77 -1.34 -11.58 17.88
C LEU A 77 -2.16 -10.35 17.51
N LYS A 78 -1.60 -9.49 16.64
CA LYS A 78 -2.32 -8.35 16.07
C LYS A 78 -3.12 -8.81 14.87
N ASP A 79 -4.46 -8.84 15.01
CA ASP A 79 -5.36 -9.33 13.97
C ASP A 79 -5.73 -8.24 12.97
N GLU A 80 -4.89 -8.08 11.95
CA GLU A 80 -5.11 -7.14 10.86
C GLU A 80 -6.12 -7.63 9.79
N SER A 81 -6.66 -8.84 9.94
CA SER A 81 -7.67 -9.39 9.02
C SER A 81 -9.03 -8.72 9.15
N THR A 82 -9.28 -8.02 10.25
CA THR A 82 -10.54 -7.33 10.52
C THR A 82 -10.72 -6.02 9.75
N HIS A 83 -9.71 -5.56 9.04
CA HIS A 83 -9.86 -4.44 8.12
C HIS A 83 -10.87 -4.72 7.00
N PRO A 84 -11.54 -3.69 6.44
CA PRO A 84 -12.48 -3.85 5.32
C PRO A 84 -11.93 -4.62 4.11
N THR A 85 -10.61 -4.61 3.92
CA THR A 85 -9.92 -5.33 2.84
C THR A 85 -9.21 -6.60 3.30
N GLY A 86 -9.41 -7.01 4.55
CA GLY A 86 -8.95 -8.27 5.10
C GLY A 86 -7.44 -8.37 5.36
N SER A 87 -6.70 -7.27 5.41
CA SER A 87 -5.26 -7.32 5.66
C SER A 87 -4.67 -6.00 6.17
N LEU A 88 -3.46 -6.09 6.73
CA LEU A 88 -2.67 -4.93 7.16
C LEU A 88 -2.39 -3.92 6.02
N LYS A 89 -2.49 -4.33 4.76
CA LYS A 89 -2.27 -3.44 3.61
C LYS A 89 -3.33 -2.35 3.50
N HIS A 90 -4.46 -2.52 4.18
CA HIS A 90 -5.46 -1.45 4.33
C HIS A 90 -4.87 -0.19 4.96
N ARG A 91 -4.03 -0.35 6.00
CA ARG A 91 -3.31 0.77 6.64
C ARG A 91 -2.35 1.45 5.66
N LEU A 92 -1.55 0.65 4.94
CA LEU A 92 -0.60 1.17 3.95
C LEU A 92 -1.33 1.93 2.84
N ALA A 93 -2.35 1.33 2.23
CA ALA A 93 -3.11 1.95 1.14
C ALA A 93 -3.75 3.27 1.59
N ARG A 94 -4.31 3.32 2.81
CA ARG A 94 -4.84 4.57 3.37
C ARG A 94 -3.76 5.65 3.44
N SER A 95 -2.60 5.33 3.96
CA SER A 95 -1.48 6.28 4.09
C SER A 95 -1.00 6.76 2.73
N LEU A 96 -0.85 5.86 1.75
CA LEU A 96 -0.45 6.20 0.39
C LEU A 96 -1.47 7.13 -0.28
N PHE A 97 -2.77 6.83 -0.16
CA PHE A 97 -3.82 7.68 -0.72
C PHE A 97 -3.84 9.08 -0.09
N LEU A 98 -3.76 9.18 1.23
CA LEU A 98 -3.69 10.49 1.91
C LEU A 98 -2.45 11.27 1.47
N TYR A 99 -1.30 10.61 1.41
CA TYR A 99 -0.06 11.23 0.97
C TYR A 99 -0.16 11.74 -0.48
N ALA A 100 -0.64 10.91 -1.39
CA ALA A 100 -0.80 11.25 -2.80
C ALA A 100 -1.84 12.36 -3.03
N LEU A 101 -2.98 12.33 -2.31
CA LEU A 101 -3.99 13.39 -2.36
C LEU A 101 -3.43 14.72 -1.89
N CYS A 102 -2.74 14.75 -0.75
CA CYS A 102 -2.18 15.98 -0.20
C CYS A 102 -1.04 16.56 -1.05
N ASN A 103 -0.33 15.69 -1.80
CA ASN A 103 0.66 16.13 -2.79
C ASN A 103 0.03 16.53 -4.14
N GLY A 104 -1.29 16.34 -4.33
CA GLY A 104 -1.99 16.68 -5.56
C GLY A 104 -1.69 15.73 -6.72
N TRP A 105 -1.25 14.50 -6.42
CA TRP A 105 -0.91 13.50 -7.44
C TRP A 105 -2.14 12.75 -7.96
N ILE A 106 -3.15 12.54 -7.10
CA ILE A 106 -4.43 11.95 -7.50
C ILE A 106 -5.39 13.06 -7.92
N ARG A 107 -6.05 12.86 -9.07
CA ARG A 107 -6.97 13.82 -9.69
C ARG A 107 -8.33 13.18 -9.94
N PRO A 108 -9.42 13.96 -9.90
CA PRO A 108 -10.75 13.45 -10.21
C PRO A 108 -10.78 12.87 -11.64
N GLY A 109 -11.33 11.65 -11.76
CA GLY A 109 -11.46 10.96 -13.04
C GLY A 109 -10.19 10.31 -13.60
N ALA A 110 -9.01 10.67 -13.11
CA ALA A 110 -7.75 10.05 -13.52
C ALA A 110 -7.51 8.74 -12.74
N PRO A 111 -6.99 7.69 -13.38
CA PRO A 111 -6.77 6.41 -12.71
C PRO A 111 -5.58 6.45 -11.74
N VAL A 112 -5.70 5.69 -10.67
CA VAL A 112 -4.56 5.26 -9.86
C VAL A 112 -4.08 3.92 -10.39
N VAL A 113 -2.77 3.76 -10.57
CA VAL A 113 -2.13 2.55 -11.11
C VAL A 113 -1.18 2.00 -10.05
N GLU A 114 -1.17 0.69 -9.84
CA GLU A 114 -0.21 0.03 -8.95
C GLU A 114 0.31 -1.29 -9.53
N ALA A 115 1.60 -1.54 -9.35
CA ALA A 115 2.28 -2.79 -9.70
C ALA A 115 2.10 -3.83 -8.60
N SER A 116 0.92 -4.42 -8.50
CA SER A 116 0.62 -5.39 -7.44
C SER A 116 -0.49 -6.35 -7.84
N SER A 117 -0.35 -7.62 -7.45
CA SER A 117 -1.41 -8.65 -7.56
C SER A 117 -1.90 -9.13 -6.20
N GLY A 118 -1.45 -8.51 -5.12
CA GLY A 118 -1.71 -8.92 -3.73
C GLY A 118 -2.64 -8.01 -2.97
N SER A 119 -2.58 -8.11 -1.65
CA SER A 119 -3.44 -7.36 -0.72
C SER A 119 -3.31 -5.84 -0.86
N THR A 120 -2.16 -5.33 -1.32
CA THR A 120 -1.99 -3.90 -1.61
C THR A 120 -2.95 -3.46 -2.72
N ALA A 121 -2.96 -4.16 -3.86
CA ALA A 121 -3.87 -3.83 -4.96
C ALA A 121 -5.34 -3.91 -4.55
N VAL A 122 -5.73 -4.89 -3.72
CA VAL A 122 -7.09 -5.00 -3.16
C VAL A 122 -7.42 -3.78 -2.30
N SER A 123 -6.49 -3.37 -1.43
CA SER A 123 -6.71 -2.24 -0.54
C SER A 123 -6.72 -0.90 -1.29
N GLU A 124 -5.86 -0.73 -2.27
CA GLU A 124 -5.84 0.48 -3.10
C GLU A 124 -7.07 0.59 -3.99
N ALA A 125 -7.56 -0.53 -4.56
CA ALA A 125 -8.82 -0.56 -5.29
C ALA A 125 -10.00 -0.10 -4.42
N TYR A 126 -10.02 -0.53 -3.15
CA TYR A 126 -11.00 -0.09 -2.16
C TYR A 126 -10.98 1.44 -1.98
N PHE A 127 -9.81 2.03 -1.72
CA PHE A 127 -9.69 3.49 -1.50
C PHE A 127 -9.97 4.29 -2.78
N ALA A 128 -9.54 3.79 -3.94
CA ALA A 128 -9.86 4.41 -5.22
C ALA A 128 -11.38 4.46 -5.45
N ARG A 129 -12.10 3.35 -5.21
CA ARG A 129 -13.55 3.31 -5.26
C ARG A 129 -14.18 4.27 -4.26
N LEU A 130 -13.65 4.34 -3.03
CA LEU A 130 -14.15 5.20 -1.96
C LEU A 130 -14.17 6.68 -2.36
N ILE A 131 -13.15 7.13 -3.08
CA ILE A 131 -13.01 8.53 -3.53
C ILE A 131 -13.48 8.75 -4.98
N GLY A 132 -14.00 7.70 -5.63
CA GLY A 132 -14.60 7.79 -6.97
C GLY A 132 -13.59 7.94 -8.11
N VAL A 133 -12.38 7.36 -7.99
CA VAL A 133 -11.39 7.33 -9.07
C VAL A 133 -11.19 5.89 -9.60
N PRO A 134 -10.87 5.70 -10.89
CA PRO A 134 -10.54 4.38 -11.42
C PRO A 134 -9.25 3.83 -10.78
N PHE A 135 -9.17 2.50 -10.70
CA PHE A 135 -7.96 1.80 -10.25
C PHE A 135 -7.54 0.71 -11.23
N ILE A 136 -6.24 0.64 -11.54
CA ILE A 136 -5.65 -0.36 -12.43
C ILE A 136 -4.51 -1.07 -11.70
N ALA A 137 -4.67 -2.37 -11.48
CA ALA A 137 -3.61 -3.23 -10.95
C ALA A 137 -2.84 -3.88 -12.10
N VAL A 138 -1.56 -3.62 -12.21
CA VAL A 138 -0.67 -4.23 -13.20
C VAL A 138 -0.02 -5.47 -12.60
N MET A 139 -0.14 -6.59 -13.29
CA MET A 139 0.29 -7.88 -12.77
C MET A 139 0.67 -8.87 -13.87
N PRO A 140 1.47 -9.91 -13.54
CA PRO A 140 1.75 -10.99 -14.49
C PRO A 140 0.48 -11.75 -14.89
N ARG A 141 0.39 -12.18 -16.15
CA ARG A 141 -0.71 -13.01 -16.66
C ARG A 141 -0.89 -14.34 -15.91
N SER A 142 0.17 -14.81 -15.26
CA SER A 142 0.14 -16.00 -14.40
C SER A 142 -0.57 -15.79 -13.05
N THR A 143 -1.02 -14.55 -12.75
CA THR A 143 -1.75 -14.26 -11.51
C THR A 143 -3.06 -15.06 -11.45
N SER A 144 -3.35 -15.66 -10.30
CA SER A 144 -4.53 -16.50 -10.14
C SER A 144 -5.83 -15.68 -10.28
N ARG A 145 -6.86 -16.34 -10.83
CA ARG A 145 -8.20 -15.70 -11.00
C ARG A 145 -8.82 -15.26 -9.67
N GLU A 146 -8.49 -15.94 -8.58
CA GLU A 146 -8.96 -15.59 -7.24
C GLU A 146 -8.45 -14.19 -6.84
N LYS A 147 -7.15 -13.93 -7.02
CA LYS A 147 -6.56 -12.60 -6.74
C LYS A 147 -7.19 -11.51 -7.61
N CYS A 148 -7.40 -11.79 -8.89
CA CYS A 148 -8.05 -10.83 -9.78
C CYS A 148 -9.48 -10.51 -9.30
N ARG A 149 -10.27 -11.52 -8.92
CA ARG A 149 -11.63 -11.33 -8.39
C ARG A 149 -11.68 -10.46 -7.15
N LEU A 150 -10.70 -10.58 -6.25
CA LEU A 150 -10.64 -9.73 -5.05
C LEU A 150 -10.44 -8.24 -5.41
N ILE A 151 -9.59 -7.96 -6.40
CA ILE A 151 -9.36 -6.60 -6.89
C ILE A 151 -10.61 -6.08 -7.61
N GLU A 152 -11.20 -6.89 -8.49
CA GLU A 152 -12.42 -6.55 -9.24
C GLU A 152 -13.62 -6.34 -8.31
N PHE A 153 -13.75 -7.13 -7.25
CA PHE A 153 -14.77 -6.94 -6.21
C PHE A 153 -14.68 -5.57 -5.54
N GLN A 154 -13.47 -5.05 -5.39
CA GLN A 154 -13.25 -3.68 -4.90
C GLN A 154 -13.41 -2.61 -5.99
N GLY A 155 -13.75 -2.98 -7.21
CA GLY A 155 -13.96 -2.04 -8.33
C GLY A 155 -12.68 -1.74 -9.13
N GLY A 156 -11.59 -2.42 -8.84
CA GLY A 156 -10.35 -2.30 -9.61
C GLY A 156 -10.39 -3.08 -10.94
N ARG A 157 -9.50 -2.74 -11.85
CA ARG A 157 -9.29 -3.45 -13.11
C ARG A 157 -7.91 -4.10 -13.11
N CYS A 158 -7.81 -5.32 -13.64
CA CYS A 158 -6.54 -6.03 -13.80
C CYS A 158 -5.98 -5.76 -15.19
N HIS A 159 -4.72 -5.34 -15.26
CA HIS A 159 -3.93 -5.21 -16.49
C HIS A 159 -2.79 -6.25 -16.44
N PHE A 160 -2.70 -7.07 -17.49
CA PHE A 160 -1.78 -8.20 -17.52
C PHE A 160 -0.57 -7.93 -18.39
N VAL A 161 0.61 -8.28 -17.87
CA VAL A 161 1.86 -8.34 -18.64
C VAL A 161 2.31 -9.79 -18.81
N ASP A 162 2.96 -10.09 -19.93
CA ASP A 162 3.48 -11.43 -20.20
C ASP A 162 4.82 -11.67 -19.50
N ASP A 163 5.69 -10.66 -19.43
CA ASP A 163 6.94 -10.70 -18.69
C ASP A 163 6.77 -10.06 -17.29
N PRO A 164 6.85 -10.84 -16.19
CA PRO A 164 6.72 -10.32 -14.83
C PRO A 164 7.69 -9.19 -14.47
N ARG A 165 8.84 -9.12 -15.16
CA ARG A 165 9.85 -8.08 -14.92
C ARG A 165 9.42 -6.69 -15.39
N THR A 166 8.39 -6.62 -16.22
CA THR A 166 7.92 -5.36 -16.82
C THR A 166 6.81 -4.67 -16.04
N VAL A 167 6.31 -5.28 -14.94
CA VAL A 167 5.15 -4.75 -14.19
C VAL A 167 5.34 -3.29 -13.75
N TYR A 168 6.52 -2.93 -13.28
CA TYR A 168 6.81 -1.57 -12.81
C TYR A 168 6.85 -0.57 -13.95
N ALA A 169 7.59 -0.90 -15.02
CA ALA A 169 7.69 -0.05 -16.21
C ALA A 169 6.32 0.13 -16.88
N GLU A 170 5.52 -0.92 -16.95
CA GLU A 170 4.18 -0.88 -17.50
C GLU A 170 3.22 -0.05 -16.64
N SER A 171 3.34 -0.12 -15.31
CA SER A 171 2.55 0.73 -14.40
C SER A 171 2.86 2.21 -14.61
N ALA A 172 4.14 2.56 -14.69
CA ALA A 172 4.57 3.94 -14.96
C ALA A 172 4.09 4.41 -16.36
N ARG A 173 4.21 3.56 -17.39
CA ARG A 173 3.74 3.84 -18.74
C ARG A 173 2.23 4.12 -18.79
N LEU A 174 1.43 3.23 -18.18
CA LEU A 174 -0.03 3.38 -18.12
C LEU A 174 -0.44 4.65 -17.37
N ALA A 175 0.19 4.95 -16.25
CA ALA A 175 -0.08 6.18 -15.51
C ALA A 175 0.19 7.42 -16.37
N ALA A 176 1.33 7.46 -17.07
CA ALA A 176 1.67 8.57 -17.97
C ALA A 176 0.68 8.72 -19.13
N GLU A 177 0.32 7.62 -19.79
CA GLU A 177 -0.60 7.65 -20.96
C GLU A 177 -2.04 8.03 -20.59
N THR A 178 -2.48 7.65 -19.37
CA THR A 178 -3.85 7.92 -18.91
C THR A 178 -3.98 9.22 -18.13
N GLY A 179 -2.90 9.97 -17.94
CA GLY A 179 -2.86 11.11 -17.04
C GLY A 179 -3.13 10.74 -15.58
N GLY A 180 -2.92 9.48 -15.22
CA GLY A 180 -3.12 8.91 -13.91
C GLY A 180 -1.89 9.04 -13.00
N HIS A 181 -2.00 8.42 -11.82
CA HIS A 181 -0.93 8.37 -10.83
C HIS A 181 -0.46 6.94 -10.60
N TYR A 182 0.83 6.67 -10.77
CA TYR A 182 1.45 5.42 -10.32
C TYR A 182 1.76 5.53 -8.84
N MET A 183 1.09 4.72 -8.02
CA MET A 183 1.17 4.82 -6.55
C MET A 183 2.55 4.44 -6.02
N ASP A 184 3.21 3.46 -6.64
CA ASP A 184 4.58 3.02 -6.34
C ASP A 184 4.82 2.80 -4.84
N GLN A 185 4.13 1.81 -4.28
CA GLN A 185 4.17 1.48 -2.86
C GLN A 185 5.59 1.29 -2.32
N PHE A 186 6.51 0.76 -3.13
CA PHE A 186 7.88 0.50 -2.68
C PHE A 186 8.70 1.77 -2.49
N THR A 187 8.46 2.78 -3.31
CA THR A 187 9.13 4.08 -3.19
C THR A 187 8.53 4.94 -2.07
N TYR A 188 7.20 4.88 -1.87
CA TYR A 188 6.50 5.84 -1.03
C TYR A 188 6.00 5.27 0.31
N ALA A 189 6.08 3.96 0.56
CA ALA A 189 5.54 3.35 1.79
C ALA A 189 6.06 4.03 3.06
N GLU A 190 7.39 4.16 3.20
CA GLU A 190 8.01 4.77 4.37
C GLU A 190 7.52 6.21 4.57
N ARG A 191 7.66 7.05 3.55
CA ARG A 191 7.25 8.47 3.63
C ARG A 191 5.77 8.64 3.94
N ALA A 192 4.92 7.81 3.33
CA ALA A 192 3.48 7.90 3.53
C ALA A 192 3.05 7.44 4.92
N THR A 193 3.72 6.45 5.50
CA THR A 193 3.40 5.95 6.85
C THR A 193 3.93 6.82 7.96
N ASP A 194 5.11 7.42 7.78
CA ASP A 194 5.70 8.33 8.77
C ASP A 194 5.06 9.73 8.75
N TRP A 195 4.47 10.07 7.64
CA TRP A 195 3.87 11.38 7.47
C TRP A 195 2.68 11.57 8.42
N ARG A 196 2.81 12.52 9.34
CA ARG A 196 1.81 12.88 10.37
C ARG A 196 1.47 11.75 11.37
N GLY A 197 2.36 10.81 11.62
CA GLY A 197 2.09 9.70 12.53
C GLY A 197 0.88 8.86 12.12
N ASN A 198 0.66 8.70 10.83
CA ASN A 198 -0.58 8.21 10.29
C ASN A 198 -0.58 6.67 10.24
N ASN A 199 -1.07 6.03 11.30
CA ASN A 199 -1.39 4.60 11.30
C ASN A 199 -0.23 3.62 11.37
N ASN A 200 0.72 3.89 12.17
CA ASN A 200 1.73 2.90 12.48
C ASN A 200 1.09 1.75 13.26
N ILE A 201 1.21 0.52 12.77
CA ILE A 201 0.76 -0.69 13.47
C ILE A 201 1.48 -0.83 14.83
N ALA A 202 2.74 -0.41 14.91
CA ALA A 202 3.50 -0.42 16.16
C ALA A 202 2.86 0.49 17.21
N GLU A 203 2.48 1.72 16.84
CA GLU A 203 1.79 2.64 17.75
C GLU A 203 0.48 2.05 18.28
N SER A 204 -0.30 1.42 17.40
CA SER A 204 -1.51 0.70 17.78
C SER A 204 -1.22 -0.42 18.80
N ILE A 205 -0.17 -1.22 18.58
CA ILE A 205 0.22 -2.29 19.51
C ILE A 205 0.62 -1.70 20.87
N TYR A 206 1.47 -0.66 20.90
CA TYR A 206 1.88 -0.02 22.15
C TYR A 206 0.71 0.59 22.91
N GLN A 207 -0.23 1.21 22.20
CA GLN A 207 -1.44 1.75 22.83
C GLN A 207 -2.31 0.66 23.45
N GLN A 208 -2.44 -0.49 22.79
CA GLN A 208 -3.23 -1.61 23.28
C GLN A 208 -2.56 -2.41 24.40
N LEU A 209 -1.23 -2.36 24.50
CA LEU A 209 -0.48 -3.03 25.57
C LEU A 209 -0.40 -2.25 26.88
N ARG A 210 -0.83 -0.98 26.92
CA ARG A 210 -0.62 -0.09 28.10
C ARG A 210 -1.11 -0.65 29.42
N GLU A 211 -2.20 -1.39 29.40
CA GLU A 211 -2.82 -1.98 30.60
C GLU A 211 -2.39 -3.43 30.82
N GLU A 212 -1.50 -3.94 29.98
CA GLU A 212 -0.99 -5.30 30.14
C GLU A 212 0.16 -5.34 31.17
N ARG A 213 0.43 -6.53 31.71
CA ARG A 213 1.51 -6.74 32.72
C ARG A 213 2.88 -6.35 32.15
N TYR A 214 3.10 -6.58 30.86
CA TYR A 214 4.32 -6.22 30.15
C TYR A 214 3.94 -5.28 28.98
N PRO A 215 3.90 -3.96 29.24
CA PRO A 215 3.40 -3.00 28.24
C PRO A 215 4.39 -2.74 27.10
N GLU A 216 5.64 -3.16 27.24
CA GLU A 216 6.68 -3.01 26.22
C GLU A 216 7.00 -4.37 25.61
N PRO A 217 6.90 -4.52 24.26
CA PRO A 217 7.36 -5.72 23.57
C PRO A 217 8.87 -5.92 23.72
N ALA A 218 9.29 -7.19 23.84
CA ALA A 218 10.70 -7.57 23.89
C ALA A 218 11.33 -7.56 22.49
#